data_ac264fb466a475ea2670c6de1d22003c
#
_entry.id   ac264fb466a475ea2670c6de1d22003c
#
_cell.length_a   1.000
_cell.length_b   1.000
_cell.length_c   1.000
_cell.angle_alpha   90.00
_cell.angle_beta   90.00
_cell.angle_gamma   90.00
#
_symmetry.space_group_name_H-M   'P 1'
#
loop_
_entity.id
_entity.type
_entity.pdbx_description
1 polymer ?
#
loop_
_entity_poly.entity_id
_entity_poly.type
_entity_poly.pdbx_seq_one_letter_code
_entity_poly.pdbx_strand_id
1 'polypeptide(L)'
;MGAPIEINWSLPEGFEASKIHWPYPERIGYGEFTNFGYHDNVMLLTEITPPKTMTMSQVEIKAHVRWLVCKDVCIPEQANLVVVLPVGTHENLDERYKPMFTEARLKLPRQVPIKAYSDVEEEKLSISIELTGLGPNRVTNVSYFPFSPGVINNSAAQSFSVNESGIFLELLVDERIDSTSSSFDGIIVVDEDVGGGLASSFMIKPVHSDNLDVGLSFWMALVFAFLGGLVLNLMPCVFPVLSIKILSLIEMARGESLKIHALVYFLGVVLSFLGVAGVLLILRAAGAEVGWGFQLQSPFVVGSLAYLFVILG
;
A
#
# COMPACT_ATOMS: atom_id res chain seq x y z
N MET A 1 -19.86 0.24 -8.35
CA MET A 1 -21.28 0.64 -8.23
C MET A 1 -22.02 -0.41 -7.40
N GLY A 2 -21.81 -0.44 -6.13
CA GLY A 2 -22.56 -1.27 -5.18
C GLY A 2 -23.11 -0.37 -4.08
N ALA A 3 -24.20 -0.74 -3.45
CA ALA A 3 -24.67 -0.12 -2.23
C ALA A 3 -24.46 -1.11 -1.08
N PRO A 4 -24.05 -0.65 0.09
CA PRO A 4 -23.95 -1.51 1.27
C PRO A 4 -25.32 -2.00 1.69
N ILE A 5 -25.34 -3.11 2.42
CA ILE A 5 -26.58 -3.59 3.08
C ILE A 5 -27.02 -2.55 4.10
N GLU A 6 -28.32 -2.25 4.08
CA GLU A 6 -28.97 -1.39 5.06
C GLU A 6 -29.89 -2.20 5.95
N ILE A 7 -29.77 -2.06 7.26
CA ILE A 7 -30.63 -2.70 8.25
C ILE A 7 -31.36 -1.61 9.03
N ASN A 8 -32.67 -1.56 8.90
CA ASN A 8 -33.55 -0.69 9.67
C ASN A 8 -34.19 -1.50 10.80
N TRP A 9 -33.74 -1.29 12.01
CA TRP A 9 -34.22 -1.98 13.19
C TRP A 9 -35.50 -1.37 13.74
N SER A 10 -36.45 -2.21 14.11
CA SER A 10 -37.61 -1.84 14.94
C SER A 10 -37.49 -2.60 16.25
N LEU A 11 -36.91 -1.92 17.24
CA LEU A 11 -36.61 -2.47 18.56
C LEU A 11 -37.63 -1.97 19.60
N PRO A 12 -37.90 -2.75 20.64
CA PRO A 12 -38.66 -2.25 21.78
C PRO A 12 -37.95 -1.11 22.51
N GLU A 13 -38.69 -0.38 23.32
CA GLU A 13 -38.15 0.75 24.06
C GLU A 13 -36.95 0.39 24.95
N GLY A 14 -35.89 1.18 24.87
CA GLY A 14 -34.67 1.01 25.63
C GLY A 14 -33.65 0.02 25.03
N PHE A 15 -33.97 -0.63 23.90
CA PHE A 15 -33.01 -1.45 23.19
C PHE A 15 -32.21 -0.64 22.16
N GLU A 16 -30.96 -0.93 22.02
CA GLU A 16 -30.06 -0.26 21.06
C GLU A 16 -29.37 -1.31 20.16
N ALA A 17 -29.27 -0.98 18.85
CA ALA A 17 -28.50 -1.79 17.90
C ALA A 17 -27.17 -1.11 17.58
N SER A 18 -26.09 -1.87 17.60
CA SER A 18 -24.79 -1.40 17.11
C SER A 18 -24.80 -1.22 15.59
N LYS A 19 -23.76 -0.60 15.06
CA LYS A 19 -23.45 -0.70 13.63
C LYS A 19 -23.14 -2.14 13.25
N ILE A 20 -23.27 -2.47 11.95
CA ILE A 20 -22.88 -3.77 11.43
C ILE A 20 -21.38 -3.97 11.61
N HIS A 21 -20.97 -5.09 12.18
CA HIS A 21 -19.59 -5.54 12.19
C HIS A 21 -19.31 -6.27 10.88
N TRP A 22 -18.62 -5.60 9.98
CA TRP A 22 -18.33 -6.12 8.65
C TRP A 22 -17.15 -7.08 8.68
N PRO A 23 -17.27 -8.29 8.11
CA PRO A 23 -16.11 -9.13 7.83
C PRO A 23 -15.23 -8.48 6.78
N TYR A 24 -13.98 -8.93 6.63
CA TYR A 24 -13.15 -8.45 5.55
C TYR A 24 -13.75 -8.83 4.18
N PRO A 25 -13.73 -7.89 3.20
CA PRO A 25 -14.29 -8.13 1.89
C PRO A 25 -13.33 -8.89 0.97
N GLU A 26 -13.83 -9.27 -0.20
CA GLU A 26 -13.06 -9.83 -1.31
C GLU A 26 -13.05 -8.87 -2.50
N ARG A 27 -12.04 -8.99 -3.35
CA ARG A 27 -11.95 -8.27 -4.62
C ARG A 27 -12.73 -9.04 -5.69
N ILE A 28 -13.85 -8.49 -6.16
CA ILE A 28 -14.75 -9.12 -7.12
C ILE A 28 -14.66 -8.38 -8.44
N GLY A 29 -14.13 -9.06 -9.47
CA GLY A 29 -14.08 -8.52 -10.83
C GLY A 29 -15.45 -8.47 -11.48
N TYR A 30 -15.77 -7.33 -12.11
CA TYR A 30 -16.99 -7.12 -12.87
C TYR A 30 -16.66 -6.39 -14.18
N GLY A 31 -16.43 -7.13 -15.25
CA GLY A 31 -15.92 -6.58 -16.52
C GLY A 31 -14.55 -5.91 -16.31
N GLU A 32 -14.44 -4.64 -16.65
CA GLU A 32 -13.22 -3.84 -16.46
C GLU A 32 -13.09 -3.27 -15.02
N PHE A 33 -14.13 -3.43 -14.19
CA PHE A 33 -14.16 -2.88 -12.83
C PHE A 33 -13.93 -3.97 -11.79
N THR A 34 -13.41 -3.57 -10.65
CA THR A 34 -13.33 -4.41 -9.46
C THR A 34 -14.10 -3.76 -8.32
N ASN A 35 -15.01 -4.51 -7.72
CA ASN A 35 -15.76 -4.11 -6.53
C ASN A 35 -15.21 -4.84 -5.30
N PHE A 36 -15.43 -4.25 -4.15
CA PHE A 36 -15.20 -4.90 -2.86
C PHE A 36 -16.54 -5.41 -2.34
N GLY A 37 -16.63 -6.69 -2.06
CA GLY A 37 -17.88 -7.32 -1.71
C GLY A 37 -17.70 -8.72 -1.14
N TYR A 38 -18.75 -9.52 -1.24
CA TYR A 38 -18.78 -10.86 -0.68
C TYR A 38 -19.37 -11.83 -1.71
N HIS A 39 -18.82 -13.04 -1.78
CA HIS A 39 -19.36 -14.12 -2.59
C HIS A 39 -20.26 -15.03 -1.76
N ASP A 40 -21.25 -15.63 -2.40
CA ASP A 40 -22.16 -16.66 -1.90
C ASP A 40 -22.90 -16.24 -0.62
N ASN A 41 -22.31 -16.50 0.55
CA ASN A 41 -22.93 -16.26 1.84
C ASN A 41 -22.04 -15.37 2.72
N VAL A 42 -22.60 -14.32 3.27
CA VAL A 42 -21.96 -13.49 4.28
C VAL A 42 -22.79 -13.44 5.55
N MET A 43 -22.15 -13.63 6.69
CA MET A 43 -22.79 -13.44 8.00
C MET A 43 -22.38 -12.10 8.58
N LEU A 44 -23.32 -11.17 8.65
CA LEU A 44 -23.13 -9.86 9.24
C LEU A 44 -23.56 -9.87 10.70
N LEU A 45 -22.70 -9.40 11.58
CA LEU A 45 -22.95 -9.35 13.01
C LEU A 45 -23.40 -7.96 13.43
N THR A 46 -24.46 -7.91 14.25
CA THR A 46 -24.92 -6.68 14.92
C THR A 46 -25.18 -7.02 16.36
N GLU A 47 -24.71 -6.20 17.27
CA GLU A 47 -24.96 -6.34 18.69
C GLU A 47 -26.25 -5.60 19.07
N ILE A 48 -27.16 -6.27 19.77
CA ILE A 48 -28.37 -5.67 20.32
C ILE A 48 -28.21 -5.60 21.84
N THR A 49 -28.18 -4.39 22.36
CA THR A 49 -28.01 -4.13 23.78
C THR A 49 -29.39 -3.89 24.43
N PRO A 50 -29.80 -4.74 25.39
CA PRO A 50 -31.04 -4.53 26.11
C PRO A 50 -30.91 -3.43 27.18
N PRO A 51 -32.05 -2.88 27.67
CA PRO A 51 -32.04 -1.99 28.82
C PRO A 51 -31.66 -2.75 30.11
N LYS A 52 -31.14 -2.03 31.12
CA LYS A 52 -30.67 -2.64 32.38
C LYS A 52 -31.77 -3.37 33.17
N THR A 53 -33.01 -2.98 33.01
CA THR A 53 -34.18 -3.58 33.69
C THR A 53 -35.22 -3.95 32.65
N MET A 54 -35.66 -5.20 32.67
CA MET A 54 -36.71 -5.70 31.78
C MET A 54 -37.84 -6.34 32.61
N THR A 55 -39.07 -6.04 32.26
CA THR A 55 -40.27 -6.58 32.94
C THR A 55 -41.02 -7.57 32.03
N MET A 56 -40.63 -7.69 30.75
CA MET A 56 -41.25 -8.56 29.77
C MET A 56 -40.66 -9.95 29.82
N SER A 57 -41.46 -10.98 29.53
CA SER A 57 -41.04 -12.38 29.48
C SER A 57 -40.47 -12.79 28.12
N GLN A 58 -40.73 -12.02 27.09
CA GLN A 58 -40.20 -12.22 25.74
C GLN A 58 -40.03 -10.86 25.03
N VAL A 59 -39.09 -10.83 24.11
CA VAL A 59 -38.81 -9.62 23.30
C VAL A 59 -38.92 -9.98 21.83
N GLU A 60 -39.59 -9.13 21.04
CA GLU A 60 -39.69 -9.23 19.60
C GLU A 60 -38.76 -8.19 18.98
N ILE A 61 -37.79 -8.65 18.17
CA ILE A 61 -36.83 -7.84 17.42
C ILE A 61 -37.19 -7.93 15.94
N LYS A 62 -37.43 -6.77 15.31
CA LYS A 62 -37.74 -6.71 13.88
C LYS A 62 -36.66 -5.95 13.15
N ALA A 63 -36.36 -6.40 11.93
CA ALA A 63 -35.44 -5.74 11.04
C ALA A 63 -36.01 -5.71 9.60
N HIS A 64 -35.96 -4.55 8.98
CA HIS A 64 -36.14 -4.41 7.55
C HIS A 64 -34.76 -4.27 6.88
N VAL A 65 -34.41 -5.25 6.07
CA VAL A 65 -33.10 -5.35 5.45
C VAL A 65 -33.21 -5.11 3.94
N ARG A 66 -32.33 -4.28 3.38
CA ARG A 66 -32.22 -4.04 1.95
C ARG A 66 -30.79 -4.30 1.49
N TRP A 67 -30.62 -4.96 0.36
CA TRP A 67 -29.30 -5.24 -0.23
C TRP A 67 -29.35 -5.31 -1.75
N LEU A 68 -28.19 -5.39 -2.37
CA LEU A 68 -28.05 -5.62 -3.81
C LEU A 68 -27.42 -6.99 -4.06
N VAL A 69 -28.02 -7.76 -4.97
CA VAL A 69 -27.42 -8.97 -5.54
C VAL A 69 -26.97 -8.65 -6.96
N CYS A 70 -25.69 -8.81 -7.22
CA CYS A 70 -25.09 -8.44 -8.49
C CYS A 70 -24.43 -9.67 -9.14
N LYS A 71 -24.79 -9.94 -10.41
CA LYS A 71 -24.06 -10.83 -11.31
C LYS A 71 -23.75 -10.08 -12.60
N ASP A 72 -24.67 -10.03 -13.55
CA ASP A 72 -24.56 -9.22 -14.76
C ASP A 72 -25.27 -7.87 -14.58
N VAL A 73 -26.27 -7.85 -13.72
CA VAL A 73 -27.04 -6.68 -13.31
C VAL A 73 -27.23 -6.72 -11.80
N CYS A 74 -27.22 -5.57 -11.15
CA CYS A 74 -27.54 -5.47 -9.73
C CYS A 74 -29.05 -5.40 -9.51
N ILE A 75 -29.58 -6.36 -8.75
CA ILE A 75 -31.01 -6.46 -8.41
C ILE A 75 -31.17 -6.05 -6.96
N PRO A 76 -31.99 -5.03 -6.64
CA PRO A 76 -32.31 -4.69 -5.27
C PRO A 76 -33.25 -5.71 -4.68
N GLU A 77 -32.91 -6.21 -3.50
CA GLU A 77 -33.75 -7.12 -2.72
C GLU A 77 -33.99 -6.56 -1.33
N GLN A 78 -35.06 -7.05 -0.68
CA GLN A 78 -35.40 -6.67 0.68
C GLN A 78 -36.11 -7.81 1.42
N ALA A 79 -35.96 -7.84 2.74
CA ALA A 79 -36.64 -8.79 3.60
C ALA A 79 -37.07 -8.12 4.91
N ASN A 80 -38.21 -8.59 5.46
CA ASN A 80 -38.64 -8.29 6.81
C ASN A 80 -38.36 -9.50 7.69
N LEU A 81 -37.50 -9.32 8.68
CA LEU A 81 -37.10 -10.36 9.62
C LEU A 81 -37.70 -10.10 10.98
N VAL A 82 -38.13 -11.15 11.66
CA VAL A 82 -38.66 -11.09 13.01
C VAL A 82 -38.06 -12.21 13.82
N VAL A 83 -37.52 -11.87 14.99
CA VAL A 83 -36.99 -12.84 15.98
C VAL A 83 -37.65 -12.56 17.29
N VAL A 84 -38.21 -13.62 17.91
CA VAL A 84 -38.77 -13.58 19.25
C VAL A 84 -37.84 -14.34 20.20
N LEU A 85 -37.32 -13.63 21.20
CA LEU A 85 -36.40 -14.18 22.18
C LEU A 85 -37.02 -14.19 23.55
N PRO A 86 -36.92 -15.33 24.31
CA PRO A 86 -37.35 -15.37 25.71
C PRO A 86 -36.40 -14.52 26.56
N VAL A 87 -36.97 -13.84 27.54
CA VAL A 87 -36.20 -13.08 28.54
C VAL A 87 -36.13 -13.95 29.82
N GLY A 88 -34.90 -14.24 30.26
CA GLY A 88 -34.67 -15.08 31.42
C GLY A 88 -33.53 -14.57 32.29
N THR A 89 -33.36 -15.12 33.46
CA THR A 89 -32.31 -14.79 34.43
C THR A 89 -30.98 -15.52 34.14
N HIS A 90 -30.99 -16.47 33.24
CA HIS A 90 -29.81 -17.24 32.85
C HIS A 90 -29.55 -17.12 31.34
N GLU A 91 -28.29 -17.08 31.01
CA GLU A 91 -27.85 -17.17 29.61
C GLU A 91 -28.27 -18.53 29.04
N ASN A 92 -29.04 -18.53 27.97
CA ASN A 92 -29.42 -19.73 27.23
C ASN A 92 -28.91 -19.59 25.79
N LEU A 93 -27.67 -20.06 25.60
CA LEU A 93 -27.04 -20.06 24.28
C LEU A 93 -27.57 -21.22 23.44
N ASP A 94 -28.04 -20.93 22.26
CA ASP A 94 -28.39 -21.99 21.31
C ASP A 94 -27.11 -22.53 20.64
N GLU A 95 -26.64 -23.67 21.12
CA GLU A 95 -25.41 -24.32 20.66
C GLU A 95 -25.39 -24.61 19.14
N ARG A 96 -26.56 -24.67 18.49
CA ARG A 96 -26.68 -24.92 17.05
C ARG A 96 -26.06 -23.81 16.23
N TYR A 97 -26.14 -22.57 16.69
CA TYR A 97 -25.63 -21.39 15.99
C TYR A 97 -24.20 -20.99 16.39
N LYS A 98 -23.70 -21.55 17.49
CA LYS A 98 -22.37 -21.24 18.02
C LYS A 98 -21.23 -21.37 17.00
N PRO A 99 -21.14 -22.43 16.17
CA PRO A 99 -20.10 -22.54 15.14
C PRO A 99 -20.17 -21.41 14.12
N MET A 100 -21.37 -21.04 13.67
CA MET A 100 -21.59 -19.97 12.69
C MET A 100 -21.12 -18.62 13.23
N PHE A 101 -21.48 -18.28 14.48
CA PHE A 101 -21.02 -17.05 15.13
C PHE A 101 -19.51 -17.04 15.36
N THR A 102 -18.92 -18.19 15.68
CA THR A 102 -17.47 -18.31 15.86
C THR A 102 -16.74 -18.05 14.55
N GLU A 103 -17.17 -18.69 13.47
CA GLU A 103 -16.62 -18.47 12.14
C GLU A 103 -16.76 -17.00 11.69
N ALA A 104 -17.96 -16.41 11.87
CA ALA A 104 -18.20 -15.02 11.51
C ALA A 104 -17.27 -14.06 12.27
N ARG A 105 -17.04 -14.30 13.56
CA ARG A 105 -16.11 -13.48 14.37
C ARG A 105 -14.67 -13.61 13.92
N LEU A 106 -14.24 -14.77 13.44
CA LEU A 106 -12.90 -14.97 12.90
C LEU A 106 -12.65 -14.16 11.63
N LYS A 107 -13.70 -13.85 10.86
CA LYS A 107 -13.63 -13.01 9.66
C LYS A 107 -13.68 -11.52 9.95
N LEU A 108 -13.89 -11.09 11.19
CA LEU A 108 -13.87 -9.68 11.55
C LEU A 108 -12.44 -9.13 11.61
N PRO A 109 -12.19 -7.94 11.05
CA PRO A 109 -10.89 -7.30 11.15
C PRO A 109 -10.52 -6.98 12.59
N ARG A 110 -9.32 -7.38 13.00
CA ARG A 110 -8.80 -7.15 14.34
C ARG A 110 -8.46 -5.69 14.53
N GLN A 111 -8.91 -5.11 15.63
CA GLN A 111 -8.53 -3.77 16.06
C GLN A 111 -7.34 -3.86 17.01
N VAL A 112 -6.14 -3.90 16.46
CA VAL A 112 -4.90 -3.90 17.24
C VAL A 112 -4.12 -2.62 16.94
N PRO A 113 -3.36 -2.07 17.89
CA PRO A 113 -2.55 -0.87 17.66
C PRO A 113 -1.37 -1.20 16.73
N ILE A 114 -1.63 -1.17 15.44
CA ILE A 114 -0.60 -1.36 14.41
C ILE A 114 -0.16 0.01 13.93
N LYS A 115 1.14 0.25 13.92
CA LYS A 115 1.68 1.44 13.28
C LYS A 115 1.68 1.23 11.78
N ALA A 116 1.06 2.16 11.09
CA ALA A 116 1.04 2.21 9.64
C ALA A 116 1.34 3.64 9.18
N TYR A 117 2.06 3.75 8.09
CA TYR A 117 2.44 5.01 7.48
C TYR A 117 2.03 4.99 6.02
N SER A 118 1.62 6.14 5.49
CA SER A 118 1.27 6.28 4.08
C SER A 118 2.01 7.45 3.47
N ASP A 119 2.39 7.28 2.23
CA ASP A 119 2.96 8.32 1.38
C ASP A 119 2.33 8.24 0.00
N VAL A 120 2.10 9.39 -0.63
CA VAL A 120 1.54 9.50 -1.97
C VAL A 120 2.51 10.26 -2.85
N GLU A 121 3.10 9.57 -3.81
CA GLU A 121 3.96 10.16 -4.83
C GLU A 121 3.32 9.96 -6.21
N GLU A 122 3.03 11.07 -6.90
CA GLU A 122 2.37 11.06 -8.21
C GLU A 122 1.04 10.26 -8.18
N GLU A 123 1.00 9.12 -8.82
CA GLU A 123 -0.17 8.23 -8.92
C GLU A 123 -0.05 6.98 -8.00
N LYS A 124 0.93 6.94 -7.11
CA LYS A 124 1.21 5.79 -6.23
C LYS A 124 0.95 6.13 -4.78
N LEU A 125 0.21 5.26 -4.12
CA LEU A 125 0.06 5.23 -2.68
C LEU A 125 0.94 4.11 -2.13
N SER A 126 1.91 4.47 -1.31
CA SER A 126 2.76 3.56 -0.56
C SER A 126 2.24 3.44 0.87
N ILE A 127 2.02 2.22 1.35
CA ILE A 127 1.62 1.97 2.74
C ILE A 127 2.65 1.04 3.38
N SER A 128 3.27 1.49 4.46
CA SER A 128 4.17 0.68 5.30
C SER A 128 3.47 0.33 6.60
N ILE A 129 3.48 -0.95 6.98
CA ILE A 129 2.77 -1.48 8.15
C ILE A 129 3.77 -2.25 9.01
N GLU A 130 4.00 -1.76 10.24
CA GLU A 130 4.85 -2.44 11.21
C GLU A 130 4.09 -3.64 11.81
N LEU A 131 4.27 -4.81 11.23
CA LEU A 131 3.64 -6.04 11.69
C LEU A 131 4.73 -7.11 11.88
N THR A 132 5.14 -7.32 13.12
CA THR A 132 6.17 -8.30 13.49
C THR A 132 5.58 -9.70 13.65
N GLY A 133 6.38 -10.72 13.32
CA GLY A 133 5.98 -12.13 13.48
C GLY A 133 5.42 -12.78 12.21
N LEU A 134 5.27 -12.04 11.12
CA LEU A 134 4.98 -12.61 9.81
C LEU A 134 6.28 -13.19 9.22
N GLY A 135 6.24 -14.48 8.89
CA GLY A 135 7.34 -15.07 8.12
C GLY A 135 7.25 -14.62 6.66
N PRO A 136 8.28 -13.96 6.08
CA PRO A 136 8.21 -13.48 4.69
C PRO A 136 7.84 -14.58 3.68
N ASN A 137 8.24 -15.80 3.95
CA ASN A 137 7.97 -16.97 3.09
C ASN A 137 6.59 -17.62 3.34
N ARG A 138 5.81 -17.13 4.29
CA ARG A 138 4.48 -17.66 4.60
C ARG A 138 3.35 -16.83 4.02
N VAL A 139 3.61 -15.55 3.77
CA VAL A 139 2.60 -14.64 3.21
C VAL A 139 2.47 -14.90 1.72
N THR A 140 1.29 -15.35 1.31
CA THR A 140 0.99 -15.67 -0.09
C THR A 140 0.32 -14.51 -0.81
N ASN A 141 -0.47 -13.71 -0.11
CA ASN A 141 -1.15 -12.56 -0.65
C ASN A 141 -1.40 -11.49 0.41
N VAL A 142 -1.41 -10.24 0.00
CA VAL A 142 -1.81 -9.11 0.84
C VAL A 142 -2.75 -8.22 0.04
N SER A 143 -3.90 -7.90 0.63
CA SER A 143 -4.90 -7.04 0.00
C SER A 143 -5.28 -5.89 0.93
N TYR A 144 -5.38 -4.70 0.38
CA TYR A 144 -5.81 -3.50 1.08
C TYR A 144 -7.19 -3.05 0.60
N PHE A 145 -8.05 -2.70 1.54
CA PHE A 145 -9.42 -2.25 1.32
C PHE A 145 -9.65 -0.93 2.07
N PRO A 146 -9.63 0.22 1.38
CA PRO A 146 -9.89 1.51 2.00
C PRO A 146 -11.34 1.64 2.44
N PHE A 147 -11.59 2.37 3.54
CA PHE A 147 -12.95 2.70 3.98
C PHE A 147 -13.60 3.79 3.13
N SER A 148 -12.78 4.70 2.60
CA SER A 148 -13.26 5.76 1.73
C SER A 148 -13.25 5.31 0.26
N PRO A 149 -14.30 5.56 -0.49
CA PRO A 149 -14.32 5.25 -1.92
C PRO A 149 -13.39 6.20 -2.69
N GLY A 150 -12.83 5.73 -3.81
CA GLY A 150 -11.99 6.55 -4.69
C GLY A 150 -10.58 6.83 -4.16
N VAL A 151 -10.11 6.07 -3.16
CA VAL A 151 -8.74 6.18 -2.63
C VAL A 151 -7.75 5.50 -3.56
N ILE A 152 -8.09 4.32 -4.05
CA ILE A 152 -7.24 3.54 -4.94
C ILE A 152 -8.01 3.11 -6.20
N ASN A 153 -7.28 2.83 -7.26
CA ASN A 153 -7.83 2.15 -8.42
C ASN A 153 -8.09 0.68 -8.06
N ASN A 154 -9.36 0.33 -7.81
CA ASN A 154 -9.74 -1.00 -7.36
C ASN A 154 -9.39 -2.11 -8.36
N SER A 155 -9.31 -1.80 -9.65
CA SER A 155 -9.00 -2.78 -10.70
C SER A 155 -7.50 -3.01 -10.88
N ALA A 156 -6.67 -2.09 -10.43
CA ALA A 156 -5.22 -2.22 -10.50
C ALA A 156 -4.71 -3.35 -9.60
N ALA A 157 -3.59 -3.95 -9.99
CA ALA A 157 -2.89 -4.90 -9.14
C ALA A 157 -2.35 -4.19 -7.91
N GLN A 158 -2.40 -4.87 -6.77
CA GLN A 158 -1.80 -4.41 -5.52
C GLN A 158 -0.47 -5.15 -5.34
N SER A 159 0.63 -4.42 -5.40
CA SER A 159 1.96 -4.98 -5.18
C SER A 159 2.31 -4.94 -3.70
N PHE A 160 2.94 -5.99 -3.20
CA PHE A 160 3.38 -6.04 -1.81
C PHE A 160 4.76 -6.66 -1.67
N SER A 161 5.43 -6.29 -0.59
CA SER A 161 6.64 -6.96 -0.12
C SER A 161 6.57 -7.15 1.39
N VAL A 162 7.15 -8.24 1.89
CA VAL A 162 7.19 -8.58 3.32
C VAL A 162 8.62 -8.72 3.75
N ASN A 163 9.00 -8.06 4.82
CA ASN A 163 10.32 -8.16 5.44
C ASN A 163 10.20 -8.35 6.97
N GLU A 164 11.31 -8.37 7.68
CA GLU A 164 11.34 -8.52 9.13
C GLU A 164 10.66 -7.36 9.88
N SER A 165 10.58 -6.18 9.26
CA SER A 165 9.97 -4.98 9.84
C SER A 165 8.46 -4.92 9.63
N GLY A 166 7.93 -5.65 8.64
CA GLY A 166 6.50 -5.68 8.34
C GLY A 166 6.15 -5.83 6.87
N ILE A 167 5.05 -5.22 6.49
CA ILE A 167 4.48 -5.27 5.13
C ILE A 167 4.60 -3.90 4.48
N PHE A 168 5.03 -3.89 3.24
CA PHE A 168 5.04 -2.72 2.37
C PHE A 168 4.12 -2.98 1.18
N LEU A 169 3.22 -2.04 0.89
CA LEU A 169 2.25 -2.08 -0.20
C LEU A 169 2.48 -0.91 -1.15
N GLU A 170 2.42 -1.18 -2.45
CA GLU A 170 2.33 -0.17 -3.50
C GLU A 170 1.02 -0.33 -4.27
N LEU A 171 0.26 0.75 -4.31
CA LEU A 171 -1.09 0.81 -4.84
C LEU A 171 -1.19 1.97 -5.84
N LEU A 172 -1.98 1.81 -6.89
CA LEU A 172 -2.32 2.93 -7.76
C LEU A 172 -3.49 3.71 -7.14
N VAL A 173 -3.35 5.02 -7.01
CA VAL A 173 -4.44 5.90 -6.57
C VAL A 173 -5.50 6.05 -7.66
N ASP A 174 -6.71 6.39 -7.26
CA ASP A 174 -7.76 6.79 -8.20
C ASP A 174 -7.46 8.23 -8.67
N GLU A 175 -7.63 8.52 -9.96
CA GLU A 175 -7.37 9.83 -10.56
C GLU A 175 -8.14 10.99 -9.89
N ARG A 176 -9.17 10.68 -9.11
CA ARG A 176 -10.05 11.64 -8.44
C ARG A 176 -9.66 11.91 -6.99
N ILE A 177 -8.57 11.34 -6.52
CA ILE A 177 -8.17 11.50 -5.11
C ILE A 177 -7.65 12.91 -4.84
N ASP A 178 -8.10 13.49 -3.74
CA ASP A 178 -7.41 14.63 -3.11
C ASP A 178 -6.49 14.08 -2.02
N SER A 179 -5.22 13.93 -2.35
CA SER A 179 -4.21 13.33 -1.47
C SER A 179 -4.02 14.10 -0.15
N THR A 180 -4.35 15.38 -0.13
CA THR A 180 -4.16 16.23 1.06
C THR A 180 -5.28 16.11 2.09
N SER A 181 -6.48 15.71 1.66
CA SER A 181 -7.67 15.60 2.54
C SER A 181 -8.19 14.17 2.72
N SER A 182 -7.64 13.20 1.99
CA SER A 182 -8.13 11.82 2.02
C SER A 182 -7.57 11.05 3.20
N SER A 183 -8.45 10.32 3.90
CA SER A 183 -8.04 9.33 4.91
C SER A 183 -7.71 8.01 4.21
N PHE A 184 -6.56 7.45 4.53
CA PHE A 184 -6.12 6.12 4.07
C PHE A 184 -6.47 5.02 5.09
N ASP A 185 -7.45 5.27 5.96
CA ASP A 185 -7.97 4.26 6.88
C ASP A 185 -8.59 3.10 6.09
N GLY A 186 -8.32 1.87 6.53
CA GLY A 186 -8.81 0.70 5.81
C GLY A 186 -8.53 -0.61 6.52
N ILE A 187 -8.76 -1.69 5.79
CA ILE A 187 -8.49 -3.05 6.24
C ILE A 187 -7.35 -3.61 5.40
N ILE A 188 -6.39 -4.23 6.05
CA ILE A 188 -5.41 -5.10 5.40
C ILE A 188 -5.80 -6.56 5.67
N VAL A 189 -5.78 -7.37 4.62
CA VAL A 189 -6.00 -8.81 4.68
C VAL A 189 -4.71 -9.49 4.25
N VAL A 190 -4.23 -10.39 5.10
CA VAL A 190 -2.97 -11.12 4.90
C VAL A 190 -3.29 -12.60 4.82
N ASP A 191 -3.04 -13.21 3.68
CA ASP A 191 -3.18 -14.64 3.47
C ASP A 191 -1.84 -15.32 3.77
N GLU A 192 -1.86 -16.27 4.70
CA GLU A 192 -0.68 -17.06 5.07
C GLU A 192 -0.87 -18.53 4.73
N ASP A 193 0.18 -19.17 4.23
CA ASP A 193 0.21 -20.64 4.01
C ASP A 193 0.52 -21.37 5.34
N VAL A 194 -0.45 -21.37 6.25
CA VAL A 194 -0.35 -22.01 7.56
C VAL A 194 -1.38 -23.12 7.78
N GLY A 195 -1.83 -23.77 6.70
CA GLY A 195 -2.64 -25.01 6.81
C GLY A 195 -4.04 -24.85 7.39
N GLY A 196 -4.59 -23.65 7.50
CA GLY A 196 -5.90 -23.37 8.06
C GLY A 196 -6.85 -22.55 7.20
N GLY A 197 -6.38 -21.97 6.11
CA GLY A 197 -7.20 -21.31 5.09
C GLY A 197 -7.90 -20.01 5.51
N LEU A 198 -7.70 -19.52 6.74
CA LEU A 198 -8.28 -18.25 7.20
C LEU A 198 -7.23 -17.13 7.09
N ALA A 199 -7.58 -16.11 6.33
CA ALA A 199 -6.79 -14.89 6.26
C ALA A 199 -6.80 -14.13 7.61
N SER A 200 -5.69 -13.51 7.94
CA SER A 200 -5.62 -12.56 9.06
C SER A 200 -5.98 -11.17 8.55
N SER A 201 -6.93 -10.50 9.19
CA SER A 201 -7.35 -9.16 8.80
C SER A 201 -7.19 -8.16 9.94
N PHE A 202 -6.73 -6.95 9.61
CA PHE A 202 -6.44 -5.89 10.57
C PHE A 202 -6.97 -4.56 10.09
N MET A 203 -7.53 -3.76 11.00
CA MET A 203 -7.81 -2.36 10.73
C MET A 203 -6.51 -1.55 10.85
N ILE A 204 -6.24 -0.72 9.86
CA ILE A 204 -5.09 0.18 9.86
C ILE A 204 -5.56 1.63 9.71
N LYS A 205 -4.81 2.52 10.33
CA LYS A 205 -4.97 3.98 10.23
C LYS A 205 -3.61 4.58 9.91
N PRO A 206 -3.21 4.57 8.63
CA PRO A 206 -1.91 5.07 8.25
C PRO A 206 -1.78 6.57 8.57
N VAL A 207 -0.63 6.94 9.13
CA VAL A 207 -0.25 8.34 9.33
C VAL A 207 0.56 8.77 8.12
N HIS A 208 0.24 9.95 7.58
CA HIS A 208 1.00 10.50 6.46
C HIS A 208 2.46 10.73 6.88
N SER A 209 3.39 10.27 6.07
CA SER A 209 4.82 10.40 6.30
C SER A 209 5.52 10.64 4.97
N ASP A 210 6.14 11.80 4.83
CA ASP A 210 6.85 12.23 3.62
C ASP A 210 8.11 11.41 3.30
N ASN A 211 8.40 10.36 4.06
CA ASN A 211 9.59 9.51 3.91
C ASN A 211 9.26 8.06 4.27
N LEU A 212 8.53 7.36 3.41
CA LEU A 212 8.50 5.90 3.49
C LEU A 212 9.77 5.36 2.81
N ASP A 213 10.85 5.27 3.57
CA ASP A 213 12.04 4.56 3.13
C ASP A 213 11.66 3.10 2.82
N VAL A 214 11.58 2.79 1.54
CA VAL A 214 11.72 1.40 1.07
C VAL A 214 13.10 1.00 1.53
N GLY A 215 13.19 0.24 2.62
CA GLY A 215 14.43 -0.05 3.35
C GLY A 215 15.49 -0.75 2.51
N LEU A 216 15.99 -0.06 1.50
CA LEU A 216 17.26 -0.38 0.86
C LEU A 216 18.35 -0.11 1.90
N SER A 217 18.89 -1.16 2.47
CA SER A 217 20.07 -1.06 3.31
C SER A 217 21.09 -0.15 2.61
N PHE A 218 21.65 0.83 3.32
CA PHE A 218 22.69 1.73 2.81
C PHE A 218 23.79 0.98 2.04
N TRP A 219 24.17 -0.23 2.50
CA TRP A 219 25.12 -1.10 1.84
C TRP A 219 24.63 -1.62 0.48
N MET A 220 23.33 -1.93 0.36
CA MET A 220 22.74 -2.39 -0.90
C MET A 220 22.65 -1.24 -1.91
N ALA A 221 22.27 -0.04 -1.46
CA ALA A 221 22.29 1.17 -2.30
C ALA A 221 23.70 1.48 -2.80
N LEU A 222 24.73 1.29 -1.98
CA LEU A 222 26.14 1.51 -2.34
C LEU A 222 26.62 0.49 -3.37
N VAL A 223 26.22 -0.78 -3.23
CA VAL A 223 26.53 -1.83 -4.21
C VAL A 223 25.85 -1.55 -5.57
N PHE A 224 24.56 -1.16 -5.57
CA PHE A 224 23.87 -0.81 -6.80
C PHE A 224 24.45 0.45 -7.46
N ALA A 225 24.84 1.46 -6.67
CA ALA A 225 25.50 2.66 -7.18
C ALA A 225 26.86 2.32 -7.84
N PHE A 226 27.64 1.42 -7.22
CA PHE A 226 28.90 0.97 -7.79
C PHE A 226 28.72 0.19 -9.09
N LEU A 227 27.77 -0.76 -9.12
CA LEU A 227 27.45 -1.55 -10.31
C LEU A 227 26.91 -0.65 -11.44
N GLY A 228 26.03 0.30 -11.12
CA GLY A 228 25.53 1.27 -12.07
C GLY A 228 26.64 2.14 -12.66
N GLY A 229 27.57 2.60 -11.81
CA GLY A 229 28.76 3.33 -12.27
C GLY A 229 29.65 2.51 -13.19
N LEU A 230 29.81 1.19 -12.91
CA LEU A 230 30.57 0.29 -13.76
C LEU A 230 29.93 0.12 -15.14
N VAL A 231 28.60 -0.06 -15.19
CA VAL A 231 27.83 -0.17 -16.43
C VAL A 231 27.91 1.12 -17.25
N LEU A 232 27.81 2.29 -16.62
CA LEU A 232 27.96 3.59 -17.29
C LEU A 232 29.37 3.77 -17.88
N ASN A 233 30.41 3.26 -17.25
CA ASN A 233 31.77 3.29 -17.78
C ASN A 233 31.99 2.37 -19.00
N LEU A 234 31.11 1.36 -19.22
CA LEU A 234 31.15 0.52 -20.41
C LEU A 234 30.47 1.17 -21.63
N MET A 235 29.86 2.35 -21.48
CA MET A 235 29.28 3.05 -22.62
C MET A 235 30.36 3.42 -23.65
N PRO A 236 30.12 3.21 -24.96
CA PRO A 236 31.11 3.41 -26.02
C PRO A 236 31.62 4.85 -26.16
N CYS A 237 30.88 5.83 -25.61
CA CYS A 237 31.27 7.25 -25.58
C CYS A 237 32.30 7.59 -24.50
N VAL A 238 32.44 6.77 -23.45
CA VAL A 238 33.40 6.97 -22.35
C VAL A 238 34.75 6.31 -22.68
N PHE A 239 34.72 5.26 -23.49
CA PHE A 239 35.92 4.47 -23.85
C PHE A 239 37.05 5.29 -24.50
N PRO A 240 36.81 6.22 -25.46
CA PRO A 240 37.86 7.03 -26.06
C PRO A 240 38.56 7.93 -25.03
N VAL A 241 37.80 8.52 -24.09
CA VAL A 241 38.35 9.39 -23.04
C VAL A 241 39.19 8.58 -22.04
N LEU A 242 38.75 7.40 -21.67
CA LEU A 242 39.48 6.49 -20.79
C LEU A 242 40.78 5.99 -21.42
N SER A 243 40.79 5.65 -22.73
CA SER A 243 41.99 5.18 -23.43
C SER A 243 43.07 6.23 -23.53
N ILE A 244 42.70 7.48 -23.86
CA ILE A 244 43.65 8.60 -23.90
C ILE A 244 44.22 8.86 -22.49
N LYS A 245 43.41 8.76 -21.46
CA LYS A 245 43.83 8.97 -20.07
C LYS A 245 44.76 7.87 -19.56
N ILE A 246 44.52 6.62 -19.92
CA ILE A 246 45.39 5.50 -19.60
C ILE A 246 46.73 5.63 -20.26
N LEU A 247 46.79 6.02 -21.56
CA LEU A 247 48.02 6.28 -22.26
C LEU A 247 48.83 7.42 -21.60
N SER A 248 48.18 8.52 -21.25
CA SER A 248 48.80 9.64 -20.53
C SER A 248 49.36 9.21 -19.15
N LEU A 249 48.64 8.35 -18.42
CA LEU A 249 49.12 7.83 -17.14
C LEU A 249 50.32 6.88 -17.29
N ILE A 250 50.37 6.09 -18.36
CA ILE A 250 51.51 5.18 -18.65
C ILE A 250 52.76 6.03 -19.00
N GLU A 251 52.64 7.14 -19.73
CA GLU A 251 53.74 8.03 -20.00
C GLU A 251 54.28 8.74 -18.73
N MET A 252 53.36 9.13 -17.82
CA MET A 252 53.73 9.74 -16.54
C MET A 252 54.24 8.73 -15.47
N ALA A 253 54.07 7.45 -15.69
CA ALA A 253 54.42 6.39 -14.75
C ALA A 253 55.95 6.29 -14.43
N ARG A 254 56.77 7.10 -15.09
CA ARG A 254 58.24 7.18 -14.83
C ARG A 254 58.64 8.23 -13.80
N GLY A 255 57.68 8.91 -13.13
CA GLY A 255 57.96 9.95 -12.13
C GLY A 255 57.32 9.70 -10.77
N GLU A 256 57.92 10.20 -9.69
CA GLU A 256 57.46 10.02 -8.27
C GLU A 256 56.11 10.70 -7.95
N SER A 257 55.55 11.51 -8.84
CA SER A 257 54.34 12.30 -8.61
C SER A 257 53.03 11.65 -9.06
N LEU A 258 53.06 10.40 -9.56
CA LEU A 258 51.89 9.69 -10.10
C LEU A 258 50.73 9.58 -9.12
N LYS A 259 51.02 9.27 -7.85
CA LYS A 259 49.99 9.12 -6.79
C LYS A 259 49.20 10.41 -6.51
N ILE A 260 49.92 11.54 -6.51
CA ILE A 260 49.32 12.87 -6.26
C ILE A 260 48.41 13.29 -7.45
N HIS A 261 48.86 13.10 -8.68
CA HIS A 261 48.05 13.41 -9.87
C HIS A 261 46.80 12.53 -9.97
N ALA A 262 46.92 11.23 -9.68
CA ALA A 262 45.77 10.33 -9.64
C ALA A 262 44.75 10.70 -8.54
N LEU A 263 45.24 11.10 -7.36
CA LEU A 263 44.40 11.53 -6.25
C LEU A 263 43.66 12.83 -6.58
N VAL A 264 44.38 13.83 -7.12
CA VAL A 264 43.78 15.13 -7.52
C VAL A 264 42.72 14.94 -8.59
N TYR A 265 42.98 14.07 -9.58
CA TYR A 265 42.01 13.73 -10.61
C TYR A 265 40.76 13.06 -10.02
N PHE A 266 40.94 12.05 -9.19
CA PHE A 266 39.84 11.37 -8.49
C PHE A 266 38.99 12.36 -7.67
N LEU A 267 39.64 13.22 -6.89
CA LEU A 267 38.98 14.24 -6.11
C LEU A 267 38.20 15.24 -7.00
N GLY A 268 38.76 15.63 -8.12
CA GLY A 268 38.11 16.49 -9.10
C GLY A 268 36.84 15.89 -9.69
N VAL A 269 36.89 14.61 -10.04
CA VAL A 269 35.72 13.88 -10.56
C VAL A 269 34.64 13.78 -9.47
N VAL A 270 34.99 13.37 -8.27
CA VAL A 270 34.02 13.23 -7.15
C VAL A 270 33.38 14.57 -6.83
N LEU A 271 34.17 15.65 -6.72
CA LEU A 271 33.64 16.99 -6.45
C LEU A 271 32.73 17.51 -7.57
N SER A 272 33.05 17.21 -8.83
CA SER A 272 32.20 17.58 -9.97
C SER A 272 30.84 16.89 -9.90
N PHE A 273 30.80 15.57 -9.62
CA PHE A 273 29.53 14.83 -9.47
C PHE A 273 28.73 15.28 -8.24
N LEU A 274 29.41 15.54 -7.12
CA LEU A 274 28.75 16.10 -5.92
C LEU A 274 28.18 17.48 -6.18
N GLY A 275 28.87 18.31 -6.97
CA GLY A 275 28.37 19.63 -7.37
C GLY A 275 27.11 19.55 -8.24
N VAL A 276 27.11 18.67 -9.23
CA VAL A 276 25.91 18.43 -10.07
C VAL A 276 24.75 17.87 -9.23
N ALA A 277 25.00 16.89 -8.38
CA ALA A 277 23.99 16.34 -7.49
C ALA A 277 23.42 17.39 -6.53
N GLY A 278 24.27 18.24 -5.97
CA GLY A 278 23.86 19.35 -5.11
C GLY A 278 22.97 20.36 -5.83
N VAL A 279 23.31 20.74 -7.07
CA VAL A 279 22.48 21.63 -7.88
C VAL A 279 21.11 21.01 -8.18
N LEU A 280 21.06 19.70 -8.52
CA LEU A 280 19.81 18.99 -8.76
C LEU A 280 18.92 18.92 -7.51
N LEU A 281 19.51 18.68 -6.33
CA LEU A 281 18.79 18.67 -5.07
C LEU A 281 18.21 20.05 -4.72
N ILE A 282 18.95 21.14 -4.97
CA ILE A 282 18.47 22.50 -4.76
C ILE A 282 17.32 22.83 -5.72
N LEU A 283 17.43 22.45 -6.99
CA LEU A 283 16.37 22.65 -7.99
C LEU A 283 15.11 21.88 -7.62
N ARG A 284 15.24 20.64 -7.14
CA ARG A 284 14.11 19.82 -6.65
C ARG A 284 13.46 20.45 -5.41
N ALA A 285 14.25 20.94 -4.46
CA ALA A 285 13.74 21.65 -3.28
C ALA A 285 13.05 22.98 -3.63
N ALA A 286 13.37 23.57 -4.77
CA ALA A 286 12.70 24.77 -5.30
C ALA A 286 11.43 24.45 -6.11
N GLY A 287 10.93 23.19 -6.09
CA GLY A 287 9.71 22.80 -6.78
C GLY A 287 9.85 22.53 -8.28
N ALA A 288 11.07 22.40 -8.79
CA ALA A 288 11.29 22.02 -10.18
C ALA A 288 11.25 20.47 -10.30
N GLU A 289 10.34 19.94 -11.10
CA GLU A 289 10.26 18.50 -11.41
C GLU A 289 11.40 18.07 -12.37
N VAL A 290 12.64 18.15 -11.89
CA VAL A 290 13.83 17.80 -12.67
C VAL A 290 14.31 16.41 -12.24
N GLY A 291 13.96 15.39 -13.06
CA GLY A 291 14.45 14.03 -12.89
C GLY A 291 15.83 13.79 -13.52
N TRP A 292 16.52 12.71 -13.11
CA TRP A 292 17.73 12.23 -13.76
C TRP A 292 17.42 11.84 -15.22
N GLY A 293 18.01 12.54 -16.19
CA GLY A 293 17.77 12.32 -17.62
C GLY A 293 17.09 13.49 -18.35
N PHE A 294 16.53 14.47 -17.64
CA PHE A 294 15.98 15.69 -18.25
C PHE A 294 17.01 16.38 -19.17
N GLN A 295 18.29 16.31 -18.81
CA GLN A 295 19.40 16.87 -19.59
C GLN A 295 19.52 16.22 -20.99
N LEU A 296 19.17 14.93 -21.15
CA LEU A 296 19.20 14.23 -22.44
C LEU A 296 17.95 14.45 -23.28
N GLN A 297 16.89 15.01 -22.71
CA GLN A 297 15.65 15.35 -23.42
C GLN A 297 15.66 16.78 -23.98
N SER A 298 16.57 17.63 -23.50
CA SER A 298 16.72 18.99 -24.01
C SER A 298 17.56 19.02 -25.27
N PRO A 299 17.01 19.45 -26.43
CA PRO A 299 17.76 19.53 -27.69
C PRO A 299 18.97 20.46 -27.61
N PHE A 300 18.95 21.46 -26.72
CA PHE A 300 20.08 22.36 -26.49
C PHE A 300 21.25 21.67 -25.79
N VAL A 301 20.98 20.81 -24.81
CA VAL A 301 22.03 20.09 -24.10
C VAL A 301 22.63 19.02 -25.00
N VAL A 302 21.80 18.28 -25.75
CA VAL A 302 22.27 17.26 -26.70
C VAL A 302 23.08 17.91 -27.81
N GLY A 303 22.63 19.03 -28.37
CA GLY A 303 23.36 19.80 -29.41
C GLY A 303 24.70 20.37 -28.91
N SER A 304 24.74 20.91 -27.68
CA SER A 304 25.98 21.38 -27.06
C SER A 304 26.97 20.25 -26.81
N LEU A 305 26.51 19.10 -26.35
CA LEU A 305 27.35 17.92 -26.14
C LEU A 305 27.90 17.38 -27.47
N ALA A 306 27.06 17.28 -28.50
CA ALA A 306 27.49 16.88 -29.85
C ALA A 306 28.54 17.82 -30.43
N TYR A 307 28.34 19.13 -30.29
CA TYR A 307 29.28 20.14 -30.72
C TYR A 307 30.65 20.06 -29.99
N LEU A 308 30.58 19.82 -28.67
CA LEU A 308 31.78 19.65 -27.84
C LEU A 308 32.56 18.38 -28.23
N PHE A 309 31.89 17.29 -28.56
CA PHE A 309 32.54 16.06 -29.05
C PHE A 309 33.17 16.23 -30.43
N VAL A 310 32.57 17.03 -31.31
CA VAL A 310 33.15 17.33 -32.66
C VAL A 310 34.40 18.18 -32.53
N ILE A 311 34.50 19.06 -31.51
CA ILE A 311 35.70 19.90 -31.29
C ILE A 311 36.85 19.10 -30.63
N LEU A 312 36.50 18.13 -29.77
CA LEU A 312 37.49 17.36 -29.00
C LEU A 312 37.99 16.12 -29.74
N GLY A 313 37.30 15.64 -30.81
CA GLY A 313 37.68 14.50 -31.64
C GLY A 313 38.25 14.91 -32.94
#